data_3d7e4fedbc036da9658442387543476c
#
_entry.id   3d7e4fedbc036da9658442387543476c
#
_cell.length_a   1.000
_cell.length_b   1.000
_cell.length_c   1.000
_cell.angle_alpha   90.00
_cell.angle_beta   90.00
_cell.angle_gamma   90.00
#
_symmetry.space_group_name_H-M   'P 1'
#
loop_
_entity.id
_entity.type
_entity.pdbx_description
1 polymer ?
#
loop_
_entity_poly.entity_id
_entity_poly.type
_entity_poly.pdbx_seq_one_letter_code
_entity_poly.pdbx_strand_id
1 'polypeptide(L)'
;MTVPVPTHRAAPEGPPLTPAQIEENRAAVHRAWRLHHDHIRHSLIGGFYQGWDLHPAQLVTRYATVFEFFLEGLDAASERLRNFVQKAAQATLVGEVFDDAATGQGLLNYFLRAINCGAITVEEALERSGLTLEELRGRSFVRILENRRR
;
A
#
# COMPACT_ATOMS: atom_id res chain seq x y z
N MET A 1 1.77 13.01 17.39
CA MET A 1 1.73 13.01 15.91
C MET A 1 2.37 14.31 15.43
N THR A 2 3.34 14.26 14.55
CA THR A 2 4.09 15.44 14.11
C THR A 2 3.57 15.90 12.76
N VAL A 3 3.12 17.16 12.68
CA VAL A 3 2.64 17.75 11.43
C VAL A 3 3.83 18.40 10.70
N PRO A 4 4.04 18.13 9.40
CA PRO A 4 5.17 18.67 8.62
C PRO A 4 4.90 20.13 8.20
N VAL A 5 4.94 21.03 9.17
CA VAL A 5 4.76 22.47 8.96
C VAL A 5 6.00 23.23 9.41
N PRO A 6 6.31 24.38 8.78
CA PRO A 6 7.41 25.25 9.18
C PRO A 6 7.23 25.79 10.61
N THR A 7 8.33 25.96 11.33
CA THR A 7 8.37 26.54 12.67
C THR A 7 8.26 28.07 12.61
N HIS A 8 8.99 28.68 11.67
CA HIS A 8 9.02 30.14 11.48
C HIS A 8 8.10 30.54 10.34
N ARG A 9 7.36 31.61 10.52
CA ARG A 9 6.50 32.23 9.48
C ARG A 9 6.82 33.71 9.39
N ALA A 10 6.99 34.21 8.17
CA ALA A 10 7.07 35.66 7.96
C ALA A 10 5.69 36.28 8.21
N ALA A 11 5.66 37.45 8.87
CA ALA A 11 4.45 38.26 8.93
C ALA A 11 4.16 38.86 7.54
N PRO A 12 2.88 39.09 7.16
CA PRO A 12 2.53 39.62 5.83
C PRO A 12 3.24 40.93 5.47
N GLU A 13 3.47 41.81 6.44
CA GLU A 13 4.16 43.09 6.29
C GLU A 13 5.51 43.16 7.04
N GLY A 14 5.99 41.96 7.48
CA GLY A 14 7.24 41.88 8.23
C GLY A 14 8.46 41.58 7.36
N PRO A 15 9.67 41.62 7.95
CA PRO A 15 10.88 41.27 7.23
C PRO A 15 10.82 39.81 6.78
N PRO A 16 11.48 39.44 5.66
CA PRO A 16 11.60 38.05 5.22
C PRO A 16 12.34 37.22 6.26
N LEU A 17 12.10 35.88 6.21
CA LEU A 17 12.83 34.93 7.06
C LEU A 17 14.34 35.00 6.77
N THR A 18 15.12 34.93 7.81
CA THR A 18 16.58 34.82 7.68
C THR A 18 16.97 33.43 7.08
N PRO A 19 18.16 33.31 6.48
CA PRO A 19 18.66 32.03 5.98
C PRO A 19 18.68 30.92 7.06
N ALA A 20 18.99 31.27 8.30
CA ALA A 20 18.97 30.35 9.44
C ALA A 20 17.55 29.84 9.72
N GLN A 21 16.55 30.72 9.75
CA GLN A 21 15.15 30.34 9.95
C GLN A 21 14.61 29.48 8.81
N ILE A 22 15.01 29.74 7.57
CA ILE A 22 14.65 28.90 6.41
C ILE A 22 15.22 27.51 6.58
N GLU A 23 16.48 27.37 7.00
CA GLU A 23 17.10 26.07 7.20
C GLU A 23 16.48 25.32 8.39
N GLU A 24 16.17 25.99 9.48
CA GLU A 24 15.43 25.41 10.61
C GLU A 24 14.05 24.90 10.19
N ASN A 25 13.33 25.66 9.36
CA ASN A 25 12.04 25.24 8.80
C ASN A 25 12.18 23.99 7.94
N ARG A 26 13.17 23.93 7.07
CA ARG A 26 13.47 22.76 6.25
C ARG A 26 13.76 21.54 7.11
N ALA A 27 14.63 21.69 8.09
CA ALA A 27 14.98 20.63 9.02
C ALA A 27 13.76 20.14 9.83
N ALA A 28 12.89 21.05 10.27
CA ALA A 28 11.67 20.70 11.00
C ALA A 28 10.69 19.88 10.12
N VAL A 29 10.44 20.32 8.90
CA VAL A 29 9.56 19.65 7.95
C VAL A 29 10.11 18.26 7.58
N HIS A 30 11.42 18.15 7.29
CA HIS A 30 12.03 16.87 6.95
C HIS A 30 12.01 15.86 8.11
N ARG A 31 12.22 16.32 9.35
CA ARG A 31 12.08 15.44 10.53
C ARG A 31 10.65 14.95 10.69
N ALA A 32 9.66 15.82 10.47
CA ALA A 32 8.26 15.46 10.56
C ALA A 32 7.84 14.46 9.46
N TRP A 33 8.31 14.64 8.22
CA TRP A 33 8.08 13.69 7.12
C TRP A 33 8.68 12.32 7.44
N ARG A 34 9.92 12.26 7.91
CA ARG A 34 10.58 11.01 8.27
C ARG A 34 9.81 10.26 9.37
N LEU A 35 9.46 10.95 10.45
CA LEU A 35 8.69 10.35 11.53
C LEU A 35 7.32 9.85 11.05
N HIS A 36 6.63 10.62 10.22
CA HIS A 36 5.33 10.22 9.67
C HIS A 36 5.45 9.03 8.72
N HIS A 37 6.45 9.02 7.84
CA HIS A 37 6.80 7.87 6.99
C HIS A 37 7.01 6.60 7.82
N ASP A 38 7.86 6.67 8.84
CA ASP A 38 8.19 5.50 9.68
C ASP A 38 6.96 4.95 10.39
N HIS A 39 6.06 5.82 10.88
CA HIS A 39 4.81 5.40 11.51
C HIS A 39 3.85 4.75 10.51
N ILE A 40 3.72 5.30 9.30
CA ILE A 40 2.88 4.70 8.25
C ILE A 40 3.41 3.33 7.86
N ARG A 41 4.71 3.22 7.59
CA ARG A 41 5.35 1.97 7.20
C ARG A 41 5.23 0.90 8.29
N HIS A 42 5.45 1.27 9.55
CA HIS A 42 5.23 0.38 10.69
C HIS A 42 3.79 -0.16 10.72
N SER A 43 2.79 0.70 10.53
CA SER A 43 1.38 0.30 10.49
C SER A 43 1.08 -0.66 9.34
N LEU A 44 1.57 -0.34 8.13
CA LEU A 44 1.36 -1.18 6.94
C LEU A 44 1.98 -2.57 7.10
N ILE A 45 3.21 -2.67 7.63
CA ILE A 45 3.88 -3.93 7.91
C ILE A 45 3.09 -4.74 8.95
N GLY A 46 2.51 -4.09 9.95
CA GLY A 46 1.63 -4.70 10.96
C GLY A 46 0.22 -5.07 10.44
N GLY A 47 -0.09 -4.80 9.17
CA GLY A 47 -1.41 -5.06 8.57
C GLY A 47 -2.46 -3.99 8.85
N PHE A 48 -2.08 -2.86 9.42
CA PHE A 48 -2.98 -1.74 9.70
C PHE A 48 -2.97 -0.74 8.54
N TYR A 49 -3.91 -0.87 7.62
CA TYR A 49 -4.00 -0.04 6.41
C TYR A 49 -4.74 1.28 6.61
N GLN A 50 -5.43 1.43 7.73
CA GLN A 50 -6.10 2.68 8.05
C GLN A 50 -5.16 3.62 8.79
N GLY A 51 -5.16 4.89 8.39
CA GLY A 51 -4.39 5.96 9.02
C GLY A 51 -5.23 7.21 9.21
N TRP A 52 -4.88 7.99 10.22
CA TRP A 52 -5.53 9.26 10.53
C TRP A 52 -4.56 10.39 10.25
N ASP A 53 -4.81 11.13 9.18
CA ASP A 53 -4.08 12.34 8.86
C ASP A 53 -4.92 13.53 9.31
N LEU A 54 -4.39 14.28 10.28
CA LEU A 54 -5.10 15.40 10.91
C LEU A 54 -4.78 16.75 10.25
N HIS A 55 -3.89 16.77 9.26
CA HIS A 55 -3.49 17.96 8.56
C HIS A 55 -3.15 17.67 7.09
N PRO A 56 -3.56 18.53 6.14
CA PRO A 56 -3.32 18.30 4.71
C PRO A 56 -1.85 18.08 4.33
N ALA A 57 -0.91 18.72 5.05
CA ALA A 57 0.52 18.54 4.83
C ALA A 57 1.03 17.09 5.07
N GLN A 58 0.26 16.26 5.77
CA GLN A 58 0.57 14.85 5.99
C GLN A 58 0.24 13.98 4.77
N LEU A 59 -0.67 14.42 3.89
CA LEU A 59 -1.11 13.64 2.73
C LEU A 59 0.04 13.31 1.78
N VAL A 60 0.97 14.22 1.58
CA VAL A 60 2.16 14.00 0.72
C VAL A 60 2.94 12.78 1.20
N THR A 61 3.29 12.75 2.50
CA THR A 61 4.04 11.64 3.08
C THR A 61 3.19 10.37 3.13
N ARG A 62 1.88 10.50 3.39
CA ARG A 62 0.95 9.37 3.37
C ARG A 62 0.96 8.66 2.04
N TYR A 63 0.71 9.37 0.95
CA TYR A 63 0.67 8.76 -0.38
C TYR A 63 2.03 8.23 -0.81
N ALA A 64 3.12 8.98 -0.58
CA ALA A 64 4.46 8.54 -0.91
C ALA A 64 4.79 7.20 -0.22
N THR A 65 4.54 7.10 1.09
CA THR A 65 4.86 5.89 1.86
C THR A 65 3.96 4.69 1.51
N VAL A 66 2.67 4.94 1.26
CA VAL A 66 1.73 3.88 0.85
C VAL A 66 2.10 3.34 -0.52
N PHE A 67 2.45 4.21 -1.47
CA PHE A 67 2.89 3.79 -2.80
C PHE A 67 4.21 3.03 -2.75
N GLU A 68 5.19 3.55 -2.01
CA GLU A 68 6.46 2.87 -1.77
C GLU A 68 6.25 1.44 -1.26
N PHE A 69 5.43 1.28 -0.21
CA PHE A 69 5.15 -0.02 0.38
C PHE A 69 4.57 -1.03 -0.61
N PHE A 70 3.57 -0.61 -1.42
CA PHE A 70 2.97 -1.50 -2.40
C PHE A 70 3.88 -1.76 -3.60
N LEU A 71 4.63 -0.76 -4.07
CA LEU A 71 5.53 -0.93 -5.21
C LEU A 71 6.76 -1.78 -4.87
N GLU A 72 7.35 -1.62 -3.69
CA GLU A 72 8.45 -2.48 -3.22
C GLU A 72 8.06 -3.96 -3.14
N GLY A 73 6.85 -4.25 -2.67
CA GLY A 73 6.37 -5.61 -2.47
C GLY A 73 5.74 -6.26 -3.71
N LEU A 74 5.53 -5.50 -4.79
CA LEU A 74 4.68 -5.89 -5.91
C LEU A 74 5.15 -7.16 -6.63
N ASP A 75 6.43 -7.27 -6.94
CA ASP A 75 6.99 -8.42 -7.66
C ASP A 75 6.88 -9.69 -6.84
N ALA A 76 7.27 -9.64 -5.56
CA ALA A 76 7.18 -10.77 -4.66
C ALA A 76 5.72 -11.21 -4.39
N ALA A 77 4.80 -10.25 -4.22
CA ALA A 77 3.39 -10.53 -4.06
C ALA A 77 2.78 -11.14 -5.33
N SER A 78 3.21 -10.67 -6.51
CA SER A 78 2.76 -11.18 -7.81
C SER A 78 3.17 -12.63 -8.01
N GLU A 79 4.43 -12.95 -7.77
CA GLU A 79 4.94 -14.32 -7.86
C GLU A 79 4.23 -15.25 -6.87
N ARG A 80 4.10 -14.82 -5.61
CA ARG A 80 3.42 -15.61 -4.58
C ARG A 80 1.97 -15.86 -4.94
N LEU A 81 1.20 -14.87 -5.41
CA LEU A 81 -0.20 -15.06 -5.78
C LEU A 81 -0.35 -16.02 -6.95
N ARG A 82 0.45 -15.87 -8.02
CA ARG A 82 0.45 -16.81 -9.16
C ARG A 82 0.75 -18.23 -8.73
N ASN A 83 1.80 -18.45 -7.97
CA ASN A 83 2.20 -19.76 -7.46
C ASN A 83 1.10 -20.36 -6.56
N PHE A 84 0.45 -19.54 -5.76
CA PHE A 84 -0.61 -19.95 -4.86
C PHE A 84 -1.86 -20.40 -5.61
N VAL A 85 -2.29 -19.63 -6.61
CA VAL A 85 -3.41 -20.00 -7.50
C VAL A 85 -3.11 -21.28 -8.27
N GLN A 86 -1.89 -21.43 -8.79
CA GLN A 86 -1.48 -22.62 -9.52
C GLN A 86 -1.46 -23.88 -8.64
N LYS A 87 -0.87 -23.80 -7.45
CA LYS A 87 -0.83 -24.92 -6.48
C LYS A 87 -2.23 -25.32 -6.04
N ALA A 88 -3.10 -24.37 -5.77
CA ALA A 88 -4.48 -24.63 -5.37
C ALA A 88 -5.28 -25.32 -6.50
N ALA A 89 -5.04 -24.94 -7.75
CA ALA A 89 -5.64 -25.62 -8.92
C ALA A 89 -5.12 -27.06 -9.05
N GLN A 90 -3.82 -27.30 -8.83
CA GLN A 90 -3.22 -28.65 -8.88
C GLN A 90 -3.73 -29.56 -7.76
N ALA A 91 -3.77 -29.08 -6.51
CA ALA A 91 -4.29 -29.84 -5.37
C ALA A 91 -5.72 -30.33 -5.62
N THR A 92 -6.53 -29.51 -6.26
CA THR A 92 -7.90 -29.85 -6.63
C THR A 92 -7.99 -30.97 -7.65
N LEU A 93 -7.09 -31.02 -8.65
CA LEU A 93 -7.07 -32.08 -9.67
C LEU A 93 -6.73 -33.46 -9.08
N VAL A 94 -6.01 -33.47 -7.96
CA VAL A 94 -5.60 -34.70 -7.25
C VAL A 94 -6.59 -35.09 -6.14
N GLY A 95 -7.64 -34.31 -5.91
CA GLY A 95 -8.64 -34.55 -4.87
C GLY A 95 -8.20 -34.13 -3.46
N GLU A 96 -7.09 -33.42 -3.33
CA GLU A 96 -6.62 -32.89 -2.06
C GLU A 96 -7.38 -31.57 -1.67
N VAL A 97 -7.58 -31.39 -0.38
CA VAL A 97 -8.16 -30.17 0.17
C VAL A 97 -7.07 -29.12 0.29
N PHE A 98 -7.30 -27.94 -0.32
CA PHE A 98 -6.40 -26.82 -0.19
C PHE A 98 -6.75 -26.02 1.07
N ASP A 99 -6.02 -26.26 2.15
CA ASP A 99 -6.33 -25.76 3.50
C ASP A 99 -5.94 -24.30 3.75
N ASP A 100 -5.21 -23.64 2.84
CA ASP A 100 -4.65 -22.30 3.09
C ASP A 100 -5.32 -21.18 2.25
N ALA A 101 -6.63 -21.21 2.16
CA ALA A 101 -7.40 -20.16 1.48
C ALA A 101 -7.22 -18.77 2.12
N ALA A 102 -6.89 -18.72 3.40
CA ALA A 102 -6.65 -17.46 4.12
C ALA A 102 -5.40 -16.72 3.62
N THR A 103 -4.31 -17.44 3.36
CA THR A 103 -3.10 -16.87 2.76
C THR A 103 -3.37 -16.34 1.34
N GLY A 104 -4.11 -17.11 0.53
CA GLY A 104 -4.54 -16.67 -0.80
C GLY A 104 -5.40 -15.41 -0.76
N GLN A 105 -6.32 -15.33 0.20
CA GLN A 105 -7.12 -14.12 0.40
C GLN A 105 -6.26 -12.93 0.84
N GLY A 106 -5.25 -13.14 1.69
CA GLY A 106 -4.29 -12.10 2.08
C GLY A 106 -3.51 -11.54 0.89
N LEU A 107 -3.04 -12.41 0.00
CA LEU A 107 -2.36 -12.02 -1.24
C LEU A 107 -3.30 -11.26 -2.20
N LEU A 108 -4.54 -11.72 -2.38
CA LEU A 108 -5.55 -11.01 -3.17
C LEU A 108 -5.84 -9.61 -2.58
N ASN A 109 -5.98 -9.51 -1.27
CA ASN A 109 -6.22 -8.25 -0.58
C ASN A 109 -5.08 -7.23 -0.78
N TYR A 110 -3.84 -7.69 -0.90
CA TYR A 110 -2.70 -6.83 -1.24
C TYR A 110 -2.96 -6.09 -2.56
N PHE A 111 -3.32 -6.80 -3.63
CA PHE A 111 -3.64 -6.19 -4.92
C PHE A 111 -4.85 -5.27 -4.86
N LEU A 112 -5.93 -5.69 -4.21
CA LEU A 112 -7.13 -4.87 -4.06
C LEU A 112 -6.84 -3.54 -3.34
N ARG A 113 -5.95 -3.56 -2.35
CA ARG A 113 -5.55 -2.35 -1.63
C ARG A 113 -4.61 -1.46 -2.44
N ALA A 114 -3.67 -2.05 -3.17
CA ALA A 114 -2.78 -1.32 -4.06
C ALA A 114 -3.55 -0.57 -5.16
N ILE A 115 -4.60 -1.20 -5.72
CA ILE A 115 -5.51 -0.55 -6.66
C ILE A 115 -6.33 0.56 -5.99
N ASN A 116 -6.92 0.28 -4.83
CA ASN A 116 -7.79 1.23 -4.14
C ASN A 116 -7.07 2.51 -3.69
N CYS A 117 -5.78 2.43 -3.36
CA CYS A 117 -4.98 3.62 -3.04
C CYS A 117 -4.35 4.28 -4.27
N GLY A 118 -4.46 3.67 -5.45
CA GLY A 118 -3.93 4.20 -6.71
C GLY A 118 -2.43 3.92 -6.93
N ALA A 119 -1.81 3.02 -6.15
CA ALA A 119 -0.40 2.65 -6.33
C ALA A 119 -0.17 1.86 -7.61
N ILE A 120 -1.16 1.07 -8.05
CA ILE A 120 -1.16 0.35 -9.34
C ILE A 120 -2.52 0.50 -10.02
N THR A 121 -2.55 0.29 -11.33
CA THR A 121 -3.81 0.24 -12.11
C THR A 121 -4.44 -1.15 -12.04
N VAL A 122 -5.70 -1.26 -12.48
CA VAL A 122 -6.38 -2.56 -12.62
C VAL A 122 -5.66 -3.41 -13.65
N GLU A 123 -5.28 -2.83 -14.78
CA GLU A 123 -4.58 -3.50 -15.88
C GLU A 123 -3.24 -4.09 -15.41
N GLU A 124 -2.45 -3.31 -14.69
CA GLU A 124 -1.19 -3.77 -14.10
C GLU A 124 -1.42 -4.90 -13.08
N ALA A 125 -2.46 -4.80 -12.26
CA ALA A 125 -2.80 -5.86 -11.32
C ALA A 125 -3.16 -7.17 -12.03
N LEU A 126 -3.91 -7.13 -13.14
CA LEU A 126 -4.25 -8.32 -13.93
C LEU A 126 -3.01 -8.96 -14.56
N GLU A 127 -2.16 -8.13 -15.18
CA GLU A 127 -0.90 -8.59 -15.79
C GLU A 127 0.02 -9.26 -14.76
N ARG A 128 0.19 -8.62 -13.61
CA ARG A 128 1.08 -9.07 -12.55
C ARG A 128 0.58 -10.31 -11.79
N SER A 129 -0.71 -10.38 -11.51
CA SER A 129 -1.30 -11.48 -10.72
C SER A 129 -1.68 -12.71 -11.56
N GLY A 130 -1.92 -12.54 -12.86
CA GLY A 130 -2.49 -13.57 -13.73
C GLY A 130 -3.96 -13.87 -13.42
N LEU A 131 -4.65 -12.97 -12.72
CA LEU A 131 -6.09 -13.04 -12.50
C LEU A 131 -6.86 -12.43 -13.65
N THR A 132 -8.09 -12.88 -13.84
CA THR A 132 -9.05 -12.21 -14.72
C THR A 132 -9.71 -11.02 -14.03
N LEU A 133 -10.30 -10.11 -14.81
CA LEU A 133 -11.04 -8.98 -14.24
C LEU A 133 -12.23 -9.44 -13.38
N GLU A 134 -12.89 -10.51 -13.77
CA GLU A 134 -14.00 -11.10 -13.01
C GLU A 134 -13.53 -11.65 -11.67
N GLU A 135 -12.43 -12.39 -11.65
CA GLU A 135 -11.80 -12.92 -10.44
C GLU A 135 -11.40 -11.79 -9.47
N LEU A 136 -10.78 -10.74 -10.00
CA LEU A 136 -10.38 -9.58 -9.21
C LEU A 136 -11.60 -8.84 -8.61
N ARG A 137 -12.66 -8.63 -9.42
CA ARG A 137 -13.92 -8.00 -8.98
C ARG A 137 -14.68 -8.84 -7.96
N GLY A 138 -14.57 -10.16 -8.03
CA GLY A 138 -15.17 -11.09 -7.09
C GLY A 138 -14.62 -10.97 -5.66
N ARG A 139 -13.42 -10.41 -5.48
CA ARG A 139 -12.76 -10.14 -4.19
C ARG A 139 -12.68 -11.34 -3.24
N SER A 140 -12.81 -12.54 -3.75
CA SER A 140 -12.85 -13.77 -2.96
C SER A 140 -11.93 -14.81 -3.55
N PHE A 141 -10.91 -15.19 -2.81
CA PHE A 141 -9.96 -16.22 -3.24
C PHE A 141 -10.65 -17.59 -3.39
N VAL A 142 -11.57 -17.91 -2.50
CA VAL A 142 -12.34 -19.16 -2.58
C VAL A 142 -13.13 -19.24 -3.90
N ARG A 143 -13.79 -18.17 -4.31
CA ARG A 143 -14.51 -18.13 -5.59
C ARG A 143 -13.59 -18.29 -6.79
N ILE A 144 -12.37 -17.73 -6.73
CA ILE A 144 -11.37 -17.91 -7.78
C ILE A 144 -11.07 -19.41 -7.94
N LEU A 145 -10.87 -20.13 -6.84
CA LEU A 145 -10.61 -21.56 -6.87
C LEU A 145 -11.81 -22.34 -7.42
N GLU A 146 -13.02 -22.03 -6.98
CA GLU A 146 -14.25 -22.69 -7.46
C GLU A 146 -14.46 -22.50 -8.97
N ASN A 147 -14.21 -21.30 -9.48
CA ASN A 147 -14.35 -21.01 -10.91
C ASN A 147 -13.29 -21.71 -11.78
N ARG A 148 -12.06 -21.84 -11.28
CA ARG A 148 -10.97 -22.53 -11.99
C ARG A 148 -11.05 -24.07 -11.89
N ARG A 149 -11.96 -24.59 -11.08
CA ARG A 149 -12.28 -26.02 -10.98
C ARG A 149 -13.23 -26.52 -12.07
N ARG A 150 -13.94 -25.61 -12.72
CA ARG A 150 -14.91 -25.92 -13.79
C ARG A 150 -14.24 -25.93 -15.16
#